data_d3b4e63353641a100a3b48b4dcb2c60d
#
_entry.id   d3b4e63353641a100a3b48b4dcb2c60d
#
_cell.length_a   1.000
_cell.length_b   1.000
_cell.length_c   1.000
_cell.angle_alpha   90.00
_cell.angle_beta   90.00
_cell.angle_gamma   90.00
#
_symmetry.space_group_name_H-M   'P 1'
#
loop_
_entity.id
_entity.type
_entity.pdbx_description
1 polymer ?
#
loop_
_entity_poly.entity_id
_entity_poly.type
_entity_poly.pdbx_seq_one_letter_code
_entity_poly.pdbx_strand_id
1 'polypeptide(L)'
;DPTYVRAAGIMEDAELFDAAFFGYTPTEAICIDPQQCQFLQTCWHALEDAGYNPYTYPGAVAVFGGTRLSTYYVNYMCADLADYGTARFMQGHIGTDRDHLCTRVSYKLNLRGPAFNLQCACSTSLVSVHLACQSLLNGECDMALAGASGIDIPQEHGHFYQEGMIFSPDG
;
A
#
# COMPACT_ATOMS: atom_id res chain seq x y z
N ASP A 1 14.58 -13.04 25.99
CA ASP A 1 14.35 -14.33 25.36
C ASP A 1 15.50 -14.61 24.37
N PRO A 2 16.19 -15.77 24.43
CA PRO A 2 17.31 -16.07 23.54
C PRO A 2 16.91 -16.28 22.07
N THR A 3 15.63 -16.49 21.80
CA THR A 3 15.10 -16.62 20.44
C THR A 3 14.70 -15.27 19.82
N TYR A 4 14.77 -14.17 20.58
CA TYR A 4 14.42 -12.85 20.06
C TYR A 4 15.58 -12.23 19.29
N VAL A 5 15.37 -12.02 17.99
CA VAL A 5 16.30 -11.40 17.06
C VAL A 5 15.99 -9.92 16.93
N ARG A 6 16.98 -9.07 17.25
CA ARG A 6 16.85 -7.60 17.23
C ARG A 6 17.17 -7.04 15.82
N ALA A 7 16.48 -7.56 14.81
CA ALA A 7 16.62 -7.10 13.45
C ALA A 7 15.25 -6.89 12.82
N ALA A 8 15.12 -5.78 12.09
CA ALA A 8 13.92 -5.43 11.32
C ALA A 8 14.31 -4.60 10.10
N GLY A 9 13.55 -4.72 9.04
CA GLY A 9 13.61 -3.79 7.92
C GLY A 9 12.92 -2.48 8.32
N ILE A 10 13.65 -1.37 8.31
CA ILE A 10 13.13 -0.04 8.65
C ILE A 10 13.15 0.82 7.39
N MET A 11 12.02 1.45 7.10
CA MET A 11 11.89 2.49 6.10
C MET A 11 11.91 3.84 6.80
N GLU A 12 12.88 4.69 6.48
CA GLU A 12 12.90 6.06 7.00
C GLU A 12 11.67 6.82 6.52
N ASP A 13 11.13 7.67 7.38
CA ASP A 13 9.98 8.54 7.07
C ASP A 13 8.70 7.80 6.58
N ALA A 14 8.55 6.51 6.96
CA ALA A 14 7.42 5.69 6.52
C ALA A 14 6.04 6.30 6.88
N GLU A 15 5.98 7.06 7.97
CA GLU A 15 4.79 7.77 8.44
C GLU A 15 4.59 9.16 7.82
N LEU A 16 5.58 9.68 7.08
CA LEU A 16 5.45 10.99 6.43
C LEU A 16 4.65 10.87 5.13
N PHE A 17 3.66 11.73 5.02
CA PHE A 17 2.76 11.77 3.87
C PHE A 17 2.31 13.20 3.59
N ASP A 18 2.52 13.66 2.35
CA ASP A 18 2.00 14.95 1.92
C ASP A 18 0.49 14.87 1.65
N ALA A 19 -0.27 14.87 2.73
CA ALA A 19 -1.72 14.76 2.70
C ALA A 19 -2.36 15.89 1.87
N ALA A 20 -1.85 17.11 1.99
CA ALA A 20 -2.39 18.28 1.30
C ALA A 20 -2.20 18.15 -0.22
N PHE A 21 -1.04 17.68 -0.67
CA PHE A 21 -0.75 17.45 -2.09
C PHE A 21 -1.76 16.46 -2.71
N PHE A 22 -2.07 15.38 -2.00
CA PHE A 22 -3.06 14.38 -2.48
C PHE A 22 -4.51 14.74 -2.14
N GLY A 23 -4.77 15.96 -1.63
CA GLY A 23 -6.11 16.45 -1.33
C GLY A 23 -6.80 15.71 -0.19
N TYR A 24 -6.06 15.36 0.86
CA TYR A 24 -6.59 14.83 2.11
C TYR A 24 -6.58 15.89 3.20
N THR A 25 -7.62 15.88 4.02
CA THR A 25 -7.59 16.60 5.30
C THR A 25 -6.70 15.87 6.31
N PRO A 26 -6.16 16.54 7.33
CA PRO A 26 -5.40 15.88 8.40
C PRO A 26 -6.18 14.74 9.08
N THR A 27 -7.49 14.91 9.27
CA THR A 27 -8.36 13.90 9.89
C THR A 27 -8.52 12.65 9.01
N GLU A 28 -8.57 12.81 7.69
CA GLU A 28 -8.59 11.67 6.77
C GLU A 28 -7.24 10.98 6.71
N ALA A 29 -6.15 11.76 6.65
CA ALA A 29 -4.80 11.23 6.51
C ALA A 29 -4.39 10.30 7.66
N ILE A 30 -4.73 10.66 8.90
CA ILE A 30 -4.44 9.81 10.08
C ILE A 30 -5.21 8.49 10.10
N CYS A 31 -6.24 8.34 9.26
CA CYS A 31 -6.98 7.09 9.14
C CYS A 31 -6.40 6.17 8.06
N ILE A 32 -5.40 6.62 7.29
CA ILE A 32 -4.83 5.84 6.18
C ILE A 32 -3.60 5.08 6.65
N ASP A 33 -3.53 3.80 6.33
CA ASP A 33 -2.35 2.98 6.56
C ASP A 33 -1.13 3.57 5.85
N PRO A 34 0.01 3.76 6.53
CA PRO A 34 1.26 4.21 5.91
C PRO A 34 1.65 3.42 4.66
N GLN A 35 1.37 2.11 4.60
CA GLN A 35 1.59 1.30 3.40
C GLN A 35 0.86 1.86 2.17
N GLN A 36 -0.39 2.31 2.35
CA GLN A 36 -1.19 2.88 1.26
C GLN A 36 -0.74 4.30 0.91
N CYS A 37 -0.30 5.09 1.90
CA CYS A 37 0.28 6.40 1.68
C CYS A 37 1.57 6.29 0.85
N GLN A 38 2.49 5.43 1.25
CA GLN A 38 3.76 5.21 0.56
C GLN A 38 3.56 4.62 -0.84
N PHE A 39 2.61 3.72 -1.01
CA PHE A 39 2.27 3.19 -2.34
C PHE A 39 1.75 4.29 -3.27
N LEU A 40 0.87 5.17 -2.80
CA LEU A 40 0.35 6.30 -3.57
C LEU A 40 1.47 7.29 -3.97
N GLN A 41 2.35 7.65 -3.01
CA GLN A 41 3.50 8.52 -3.28
C GLN A 41 4.46 7.89 -4.30
N THR A 42 4.76 6.60 -4.16
CA THR A 42 5.64 5.88 -5.10
C THR A 42 5.02 5.81 -6.49
N CYS A 43 3.71 5.61 -6.62
CA CYS A 43 3.02 5.65 -7.90
C CYS A 43 3.10 7.04 -8.55
N TRP A 44 2.98 8.10 -7.78
CA TRP A 44 3.19 9.47 -8.27
C TRP A 44 4.61 9.67 -8.76
N HIS A 45 5.63 9.33 -7.95
CA HIS A 45 7.04 9.48 -8.31
C HIS A 45 7.39 8.65 -9.55
N ALA A 46 6.83 7.45 -9.70
CA ALA A 46 7.06 6.62 -10.88
C ALA A 46 6.53 7.29 -12.17
N LEU A 47 5.39 7.97 -12.11
CA LEU A 47 4.85 8.72 -13.24
C LEU A 47 5.68 9.98 -13.55
N GLU A 48 6.12 10.70 -12.50
CA GLU A 48 7.03 11.86 -12.67
C GLU A 48 8.36 11.46 -13.29
N ASP A 49 8.98 10.40 -12.80
CA ASP A 49 10.26 9.88 -13.30
C ASP A 49 10.13 9.41 -14.75
N ALA A 50 9.00 8.85 -15.12
CA ALA A 50 8.67 8.48 -16.50
C ALA A 50 8.31 9.69 -17.40
N GLY A 51 8.16 10.89 -16.83
CA GLY A 51 7.82 12.11 -17.57
C GLY A 51 6.34 12.25 -17.91
N TYR A 52 5.45 11.56 -17.21
CA TYR A 52 4.01 11.61 -17.46
C TYR A 52 3.25 12.34 -16.34
N ASN A 53 2.41 13.28 -16.75
CA ASN A 53 1.45 13.90 -15.83
C ASN A 53 0.12 13.13 -15.90
N PRO A 54 -0.30 12.46 -14.80
CA PRO A 54 -1.51 11.63 -14.79
C PRO A 54 -2.80 12.41 -15.11
N TYR A 55 -2.83 13.70 -14.80
CA TYR A 55 -4.02 14.53 -15.03
C TYR A 55 -4.21 14.96 -16.48
N THR A 56 -3.14 14.91 -17.30
CA THR A 56 -3.17 15.33 -18.70
C THR A 56 -2.89 14.20 -19.68
N TYR A 57 -2.39 13.07 -19.21
CA TYR A 57 -2.16 11.89 -20.04
C TYR A 57 -3.49 11.32 -20.57
N PRO A 58 -3.67 11.23 -21.91
CA PRO A 58 -4.96 10.84 -22.49
C PRO A 58 -5.23 9.34 -22.47
N GLY A 59 -4.19 8.52 -22.32
CA GLY A 59 -4.28 7.06 -22.37
C GLY A 59 -4.78 6.44 -21.05
N ALA A 60 -5.13 5.17 -21.13
CA ALA A 60 -5.53 4.38 -19.97
C ALA A 60 -4.29 3.93 -19.18
N VAL A 61 -4.21 4.32 -17.88
CA VAL A 61 -3.17 3.89 -16.96
C VAL A 61 -3.77 2.91 -15.95
N ALA A 62 -3.28 1.66 -15.96
CA ALA A 62 -3.70 0.62 -15.03
C ALA A 62 -2.89 0.66 -13.73
N VAL A 63 -3.45 0.10 -12.65
CA VAL A 63 -2.76 -0.06 -11.35
C VAL A 63 -2.95 -1.49 -10.84
N PHE A 64 -1.86 -2.19 -10.60
CA PHE A 64 -1.84 -3.54 -10.04
C PHE A 64 -0.95 -3.55 -8.79
N GLY A 65 -1.51 -3.90 -7.63
CA GLY A 65 -0.71 -3.87 -6.42
C GLY A 65 -1.33 -4.57 -5.22
N GLY A 66 -0.54 -4.70 -4.18
CA GLY A 66 -0.99 -5.26 -2.92
C GLY A 66 -0.17 -4.82 -1.72
N THR A 67 -0.70 -5.05 -0.54
CA THR A 67 -0.05 -4.73 0.73
C THR A 67 -0.08 -5.90 1.69
N ARG A 68 0.74 -5.86 2.72
CA ARG A 68 0.66 -6.77 3.86
C ARG A 68 -0.59 -6.50 4.71
N LEU A 69 -0.83 -7.37 5.68
CA LEU A 69 -1.79 -7.08 6.76
C LEU A 69 -1.46 -5.74 7.41
N SER A 70 -2.46 -4.90 7.59
CA SER A 70 -2.28 -3.60 8.24
C SER A 70 -2.03 -3.75 9.73
N THR A 71 -0.77 -3.68 10.14
CA THR A 71 -0.42 -3.57 11.56
C THR A 71 -0.82 -2.22 12.14
N TYR A 72 -0.90 -1.20 11.31
CA TYR A 72 -1.44 0.11 11.68
C TYR A 72 -2.89 0.01 12.14
N TYR A 73 -3.73 -0.71 11.40
CA TYR A 73 -5.12 -0.96 11.81
C TYR A 73 -5.17 -1.67 13.15
N VAL A 74 -4.42 -2.77 13.29
CA VAL A 74 -4.42 -3.59 14.50
C VAL A 74 -3.96 -2.80 15.74
N ASN A 75 -2.94 -1.97 15.60
CA ASN A 75 -2.32 -1.29 16.74
C ASN A 75 -2.95 0.06 17.08
N TYR A 76 -3.54 0.75 16.10
CA TYR A 76 -3.96 2.15 16.28
C TYR A 76 -5.42 2.43 15.88
N MET A 77 -5.96 1.65 14.95
CA MET A 77 -7.27 1.94 14.38
C MET A 77 -8.33 0.89 14.75
N CYS A 78 -7.93 -0.26 15.31
CA CYS A 78 -8.86 -1.29 15.74
C CYS A 78 -9.72 -0.73 16.88
N ALA A 79 -10.88 -0.21 16.48
CA ALA A 79 -11.85 0.38 17.39
C ALA A 79 -12.55 -0.70 18.20
N ASP A 80 -13.08 -0.33 19.35
CA ASP A 80 -14.02 -1.16 20.09
C ASP A 80 -15.20 -1.53 19.16
N LEU A 81 -15.75 -2.73 19.32
CA LEU A 81 -16.98 -3.16 18.61
C LEU A 81 -18.13 -2.16 18.79
N ALA A 82 -18.09 -1.35 19.84
CA ALA A 82 -19.05 -0.24 20.07
C ALA A 82 -19.02 0.83 18.96
N ASP A 83 -17.90 0.97 18.24
CA ASP A 83 -17.76 1.95 17.15
C ASP A 83 -18.23 1.41 15.79
N TYR A 84 -18.62 0.13 15.71
CA TYR A 84 -19.05 -0.49 14.46
C TYR A 84 -20.20 0.29 13.79
N GLY A 85 -20.01 0.64 12.52
CA GLY A 85 -20.99 1.40 11.75
C GLY A 85 -20.93 2.92 11.92
N THR A 86 -20.06 3.45 12.79
CA THR A 86 -19.82 4.90 12.88
C THR A 86 -19.00 5.40 11.70
N ALA A 87 -19.05 6.72 11.44
CA ALA A 87 -18.24 7.36 10.40
C ALA A 87 -16.73 7.13 10.64
N ARG A 88 -16.30 7.16 11.90
CA ARG A 88 -14.90 6.91 12.28
C ARG A 88 -14.48 5.47 11.95
N PHE A 89 -15.31 4.49 12.28
CA PHE A 89 -15.07 3.10 11.93
C PHE A 89 -14.94 2.94 10.41
N MET A 90 -15.87 3.52 9.64
CA MET A 90 -15.84 3.45 8.17
C MET A 90 -14.61 4.13 7.57
N GLN A 91 -14.19 5.28 8.10
CA GLN A 91 -12.97 5.95 7.66
C GLN A 91 -11.72 5.11 7.93
N GLY A 92 -11.61 4.53 9.11
CA GLY A 92 -10.53 3.63 9.47
C GLY A 92 -10.50 2.38 8.59
N HIS A 93 -11.67 1.78 8.36
CA HIS A 93 -11.81 0.61 7.48
C HIS A 93 -11.35 0.94 6.05
N ILE A 94 -11.91 1.97 5.42
CA ILE A 94 -11.54 2.41 4.06
C ILE A 94 -10.06 2.81 4.00
N GLY A 95 -9.52 3.41 5.07
CA GLY A 95 -8.13 3.87 5.15
C GLY A 95 -7.11 2.74 5.27
N THR A 96 -7.50 1.59 5.82
CA THR A 96 -6.57 0.51 6.16
C THR A 96 -6.83 -0.80 5.41
N ASP A 97 -8.02 -0.98 4.85
CA ASP A 97 -8.35 -2.18 4.10
C ASP A 97 -7.58 -2.23 2.77
N ARG A 98 -7.05 -3.40 2.49
CA ARG A 98 -6.25 -3.68 1.27
C ARG A 98 -7.05 -3.52 -0.02
N ASP A 99 -8.37 -3.67 0.05
CA ASP A 99 -9.27 -3.54 -1.11
C ASP A 99 -9.26 -2.15 -1.73
N HIS A 100 -8.82 -1.14 -0.98
CA HIS A 100 -8.79 0.25 -1.43
C HIS A 100 -7.44 0.72 -1.99
N LEU A 101 -6.39 -0.10 -1.99
CA LEU A 101 -5.04 0.31 -2.38
C LEU A 101 -5.00 0.87 -3.81
N CYS A 102 -5.29 0.03 -4.81
CA CYS A 102 -5.16 0.41 -6.23
C CYS A 102 -6.24 1.40 -6.67
N THR A 103 -7.45 1.25 -6.14
CA THR A 103 -8.56 2.18 -6.44
C THR A 103 -8.31 3.56 -5.85
N ARG A 104 -7.62 3.67 -4.70
CA ARG A 104 -7.16 4.94 -4.12
C ARG A 104 -6.18 5.65 -5.04
N VAL A 105 -5.17 4.94 -5.55
CA VAL A 105 -4.20 5.49 -6.52
C VAL A 105 -4.93 5.97 -7.77
N SER A 106 -5.77 5.11 -8.35
CA SER A 106 -6.54 5.42 -9.55
C SER A 106 -7.40 6.68 -9.35
N TYR A 107 -8.10 6.78 -8.23
CA TYR A 107 -8.95 7.93 -7.90
C TYR A 107 -8.13 9.23 -7.70
N LYS A 108 -7.07 9.16 -6.88
CA LYS A 108 -6.27 10.35 -6.53
C LYS A 108 -5.45 10.88 -7.70
N LEU A 109 -5.00 10.01 -8.57
CA LEU A 109 -4.22 10.39 -9.76
C LEU A 109 -5.08 10.48 -11.04
N ASN A 110 -6.41 10.36 -10.94
CA ASN A 110 -7.35 10.40 -12.07
C ASN A 110 -7.01 9.41 -13.20
N LEU A 111 -6.58 8.21 -12.83
CA LEU A 111 -6.22 7.17 -13.80
C LEU A 111 -7.48 6.47 -14.35
N ARG A 112 -7.43 6.01 -15.60
CA ARG A 112 -8.59 5.47 -16.33
C ARG A 112 -8.38 4.04 -16.83
N GLY A 113 -7.45 3.31 -16.27
CA GLY A 113 -7.21 1.90 -16.59
C GLY A 113 -7.76 0.96 -15.53
N PRO A 114 -7.62 -0.35 -15.72
CA PRO A 114 -7.91 -1.36 -14.70
C PRO A 114 -7.16 -1.07 -13.39
N ALA A 115 -7.83 -1.27 -12.25
CA ALA A 115 -7.23 -1.09 -10.93
C ALA A 115 -7.56 -2.30 -10.04
N PHE A 116 -6.60 -3.19 -9.84
CA PHE A 116 -6.79 -4.46 -9.13
C PHE A 116 -5.83 -4.64 -7.97
N ASN A 117 -6.40 -4.99 -6.83
CA ASN A 117 -5.63 -5.39 -5.65
C ASN A 117 -5.30 -6.89 -5.73
N LEU A 118 -4.05 -7.23 -5.40
CA LEU A 118 -3.50 -8.57 -5.51
C LEU A 118 -2.96 -9.02 -4.16
N GLN A 119 -3.24 -10.26 -3.82
CA GLN A 119 -2.77 -10.86 -2.56
C GLN A 119 -2.17 -12.24 -2.85
N CYS A 120 -0.86 -12.26 -3.11
CA CYS A 120 -0.07 -13.45 -3.43
C CYS A 120 1.11 -13.61 -2.46
N ALA A 121 0.94 -13.14 -1.21
CA ALA A 121 1.99 -13.15 -0.17
C ALA A 121 3.31 -12.53 -0.69
N CYS A 122 4.45 -13.18 -0.47
CA CYS A 122 5.77 -12.66 -0.87
C CYS A 122 5.93 -12.45 -2.38
N SER A 123 5.13 -13.08 -3.22
CA SER A 123 5.17 -12.94 -4.68
C SER A 123 4.29 -11.82 -5.24
N THR A 124 3.57 -11.08 -4.40
CA THR A 124 2.57 -10.09 -4.84
C THR A 124 3.13 -9.10 -5.85
N SER A 125 4.32 -8.53 -5.62
CA SER A 125 4.92 -7.55 -6.54
C SER A 125 5.23 -8.14 -7.92
N LEU A 126 5.76 -9.36 -7.97
CA LEU A 126 6.06 -10.03 -9.25
C LEU A 126 4.80 -10.43 -10.00
N VAL A 127 3.76 -10.89 -9.29
CA VAL A 127 2.45 -11.18 -9.89
C VAL A 127 1.81 -9.90 -10.41
N SER A 128 1.94 -8.77 -9.70
CA SER A 128 1.47 -7.45 -10.17
C SER A 128 2.13 -7.07 -11.49
N VAL A 129 3.45 -7.24 -11.61
CA VAL A 129 4.18 -6.97 -12.87
C VAL A 129 3.71 -7.89 -13.99
N HIS A 130 3.52 -9.19 -13.71
CA HIS A 130 3.00 -10.13 -14.71
C HIS A 130 1.63 -9.72 -15.24
N LEU A 131 0.69 -9.38 -14.35
CA LEU A 131 -0.65 -8.96 -14.77
C LEU A 131 -0.65 -7.61 -15.49
N ALA A 132 0.20 -6.68 -15.09
CA ALA A 132 0.42 -5.42 -15.81
C ALA A 132 0.89 -5.68 -17.25
N CYS A 133 1.86 -6.57 -17.45
CA CYS A 133 2.32 -6.96 -18.78
C CYS A 133 1.18 -7.61 -19.59
N GLN A 134 0.37 -8.48 -18.99
CA GLN A 134 -0.76 -9.10 -19.69
C GLN A 134 -1.81 -8.05 -20.09
N SER A 135 -2.13 -7.11 -19.21
CA SER A 135 -3.08 -6.02 -19.48
C SER A 135 -2.61 -5.13 -20.66
N LEU A 136 -1.30 -4.81 -20.69
CA LEU A 136 -0.69 -4.08 -21.82
C LEU A 136 -0.76 -4.88 -23.13
N LEU A 137 -0.40 -6.16 -23.10
CA LEU A 137 -0.43 -7.03 -24.28
C LEU A 137 -1.84 -7.24 -24.84
N ASN A 138 -2.84 -7.26 -23.96
CA ASN A 138 -4.24 -7.39 -24.34
C ASN A 138 -4.88 -6.05 -24.80
N GLY A 139 -4.17 -4.94 -24.69
CA GLY A 139 -4.69 -3.61 -25.03
C GLY A 139 -5.74 -3.06 -24.06
N GLU A 140 -5.74 -3.54 -22.81
CA GLU A 140 -6.64 -3.04 -21.75
C GLU A 140 -6.18 -1.71 -21.16
N CYS A 141 -4.89 -1.39 -21.30
CA CYS A 141 -4.30 -0.13 -20.89
C CYS A 141 -3.11 0.22 -21.79
N ASP A 142 -2.73 1.52 -21.80
CA ASP A 142 -1.58 2.06 -22.54
C ASP A 142 -0.32 2.13 -21.66
N MET A 143 -0.51 2.16 -20.35
CA MET A 143 0.53 2.20 -19.34
C MET A 143 0.04 1.46 -18.09
N ALA A 144 0.95 0.91 -17.29
CA ALA A 144 0.60 0.27 -16.05
C ALA A 144 1.59 0.58 -14.91
N LEU A 145 1.07 0.82 -13.73
CA LEU A 145 1.79 0.86 -12.46
C LEU A 145 1.63 -0.51 -11.79
N ALA A 146 2.74 -1.10 -11.36
CA ALA A 146 2.72 -2.42 -10.73
C ALA A 146 3.70 -2.48 -9.55
N GLY A 147 3.26 -3.01 -8.42
CA GLY A 147 4.11 -3.10 -7.24
C GLY A 147 3.44 -3.66 -6.00
N ALA A 148 4.12 -3.53 -4.88
CA ALA A 148 3.57 -3.86 -3.57
C ALA A 148 4.22 -3.01 -2.49
N SER A 149 3.53 -2.81 -1.37
CA SER A 149 4.04 -2.14 -0.18
C SER A 149 3.94 -3.07 1.03
N GLY A 150 4.96 -3.05 1.88
CA GLY A 150 4.98 -3.86 3.10
C GLY A 150 5.72 -3.13 4.21
N ILE A 151 4.96 -2.42 5.07
CA ILE A 151 5.49 -1.65 6.19
C ILE A 151 4.74 -2.09 7.45
N ASP A 152 5.47 -2.51 8.47
CA ASP A 152 4.90 -2.79 9.79
C ASP A 152 4.98 -1.52 10.65
N ILE A 153 3.90 -1.18 11.33
CA ILE A 153 3.85 -0.02 12.25
C ILE A 153 3.45 -0.52 13.64
N PRO A 154 4.23 -0.26 14.69
CA PRO A 154 5.56 0.38 14.67
C PRO A 154 6.63 -0.50 14.02
N GLN A 155 7.67 0.11 13.43
CA GLN A 155 8.76 -0.62 12.75
C GLN A 155 9.85 -1.12 13.70
N GLU A 156 10.00 -0.49 14.86
CA GLU A 156 11.13 -0.67 15.77
C GLU A 156 10.98 -1.92 16.66
N HIS A 157 10.73 -3.08 16.06
CA HIS A 157 10.66 -4.34 16.77
C HIS A 157 11.30 -5.46 15.95
N GLY A 158 11.98 -6.36 16.63
CA GLY A 158 12.55 -7.57 16.03
C GLY A 158 11.51 -8.69 15.88
N HIS A 159 12.00 -9.90 15.74
CA HIS A 159 11.16 -11.07 15.59
C HIS A 159 11.64 -12.22 16.48
N PHE A 160 10.77 -13.20 16.73
CA PHE A 160 11.16 -14.43 17.39
C PHE A 160 11.55 -15.47 16.33
N TYR A 161 12.76 -15.99 16.47
CA TYR A 161 13.19 -17.11 15.65
C TYR A 161 12.57 -18.42 16.15
N GLN A 162 12.11 -19.21 15.22
CA GLN A 162 11.67 -20.58 15.46
C GLN A 162 12.14 -21.43 14.28
N GLU A 163 12.78 -22.56 14.59
CA GLU A 163 13.27 -23.50 13.56
C GLU A 163 12.12 -23.98 12.65
N GLY A 164 12.36 -24.00 11.35
CA GLY A 164 11.36 -24.35 10.33
C GLY A 164 10.40 -23.23 9.94
N MET A 165 10.47 -22.05 10.59
CA MET A 165 9.72 -20.85 10.19
C MET A 165 10.53 -19.97 9.23
N ILE A 166 9.91 -18.87 8.76
CA ILE A 166 10.45 -18.04 7.67
C ILE A 166 11.48 -17.00 8.11
N PHE A 167 11.60 -16.73 9.40
CA PHE A 167 12.50 -15.69 9.89
C PHE A 167 13.92 -16.20 10.12
N SER A 168 14.92 -15.34 9.85
CA SER A 168 16.32 -15.63 10.08
C SER A 168 16.65 -15.78 11.57
N PRO A 169 17.62 -16.66 11.94
CA PRO A 169 18.09 -16.75 13.32
C PRO A 169 18.98 -15.59 13.75
N ASP A 170 19.53 -14.82 12.81
CA ASP A 170 20.54 -13.80 13.03
C ASP A 170 20.20 -12.42 12.44
N GLY A 171 19.06 -12.28 11.77
CA GLY A 171 18.59 -11.01 11.20
C GLY A 171 18.91 -10.78 9.72
#